data_65a00b1bca98d254397a994207ce3dcf
#
_entry.id   65a00b1bca98d254397a994207ce3dcf
#
_cell.length_a   1.000
_cell.length_b   1.000
_cell.length_c   1.000
_cell.angle_alpha   90.00
_cell.angle_beta   90.00
_cell.angle_gamma   90.00
#
_symmetry.space_group_name_H-M   'P 1'
#
loop_
_entity.id
_entity.type
_entity.pdbx_description
1 polymer ?
#
loop_
_entity_poly.entity_id
_entity_poly.type
_entity_poly.pdbx_seq_one_letter_code
_entity_poly.pdbx_strand_id
1 'polypeptide(L)'
;SRRYNCHMPYTSYGLLKTMRSHTISSPTAGETAELDRPNACNLCHLDKTLDWTADRLLEWYGTPVPVLSDDERRVAASLLWILKGDAGLRALTAQAMGWVPAQEASGTSWMVPHLGEALGDRYDAVRFIAARSLRSLPGYASLEYDFVAPEPERVNTAVRVLRTWR
;
A
#
# COMPACT_ATOMS: atom_id res chain seq x y z
N SER A 1 -7.80 -16.27 13.89
CA SER A 1 -6.35 -16.31 13.75
C SER A 1 -5.90 -15.34 12.66
N ARG A 2 -4.94 -14.45 12.95
CA ARG A 2 -4.42 -13.47 11.96
C ARG A 2 -3.26 -14.06 11.12
N ARG A 3 -2.88 -15.33 11.30
CA ARG A 3 -1.73 -15.98 10.63
C ARG A 3 -1.81 -15.93 9.09
N TYR A 4 -2.99 -16.09 8.52
CA TYR A 4 -3.17 -16.00 7.07
C TYR A 4 -2.86 -14.60 6.50
N ASN A 5 -2.88 -13.54 7.30
CA ASN A 5 -2.47 -12.21 6.83
C ASN A 5 -0.96 -12.14 6.55
N CYS A 6 -0.17 -12.92 7.29
CA CYS A 6 1.28 -13.02 7.10
C CYS A 6 1.67 -14.06 6.04
N HIS A 7 0.98 -15.21 6.01
CA HIS A 7 1.36 -16.35 5.18
C HIS A 7 0.59 -16.46 3.85
N MET A 8 -0.51 -15.73 3.71
CA MET A 8 -1.33 -15.63 2.49
C MET A 8 -1.74 -14.16 2.31
N PRO A 9 -0.78 -13.23 2.12
CA PRO A 9 -1.07 -11.80 2.02
C PRO A 9 -1.86 -11.46 0.74
N TYR A 10 -2.38 -10.25 0.67
CA TYR A 10 -3.01 -9.69 -0.52
C TYR A 10 -1.95 -9.22 -1.50
N THR A 11 -1.39 -10.12 -2.28
CA THR A 11 -0.31 -9.85 -3.24
C THR A 11 -0.72 -10.06 -4.70
N SER A 12 -1.97 -10.47 -4.92
CA SER A 12 -2.52 -10.63 -6.28
C SER A 12 -3.59 -9.57 -6.52
N TYR A 13 -3.61 -9.03 -7.73
CA TYR A 13 -4.52 -7.97 -8.12
C TYR A 13 -5.24 -8.34 -9.43
N GLY A 14 -6.53 -8.07 -9.49
CA GLY A 14 -7.34 -8.25 -10.70
C GLY A 14 -8.79 -7.82 -10.50
N LEU A 15 -9.47 -7.45 -11.58
CA LEU A 15 -10.88 -7.08 -11.58
C LEU A 15 -11.24 -6.02 -10.51
N LEU A 16 -10.43 -4.96 -10.42
CA LEU A 16 -10.60 -3.82 -9.50
C LEU A 16 -10.56 -4.19 -8.01
N LYS A 17 -9.94 -5.30 -7.67
CA LYS A 17 -9.74 -5.73 -6.27
C LYS A 17 -8.43 -6.48 -6.09
N THR A 18 -8.00 -6.57 -4.84
CA THR A 18 -6.88 -7.44 -4.47
C THR A 18 -7.39 -8.78 -3.97
N MET A 19 -6.60 -9.80 -4.19
CA MET A 19 -6.89 -11.18 -3.78
C MET A 19 -5.74 -11.71 -2.93
N ARG A 20 -6.05 -12.62 -2.02
CA ARG A 20 -5.01 -13.32 -1.25
C ARG A 20 -4.21 -14.24 -2.15
N SER A 21 -2.91 -14.30 -1.88
CA SER A 21 -2.10 -15.40 -2.39
C SER A 21 -2.69 -16.74 -1.94
N HIS A 22 -2.81 -17.68 -2.87
CA HIS A 22 -3.19 -19.06 -2.51
C HIS A 22 -1.96 -19.92 -2.17
N THR A 23 -0.77 -19.36 -2.30
CA THR A 23 0.47 -19.97 -1.84
C THR A 23 0.72 -19.59 -0.40
N ILE A 24 0.92 -20.59 0.46
CA ILE A 24 1.34 -20.36 1.84
C ILE A 24 2.85 -20.17 1.82
N SER A 25 3.31 -19.00 2.23
CA SER A 25 4.73 -18.64 2.27
C SER A 25 5.09 -17.96 3.59
N SER A 26 6.36 -17.93 3.93
CA SER A 26 6.88 -17.10 5.01
C SER A 26 7.30 -15.74 4.45
N PRO A 27 6.96 -14.63 5.12
CA PRO A 27 7.41 -13.30 4.68
C PRO A 27 8.94 -13.23 4.64
N THR A 28 9.49 -12.63 3.59
CA THR A 28 10.92 -12.34 3.48
C THR A 28 11.14 -10.91 3.00
N ALA A 29 12.21 -10.26 3.45
CA ALA A 29 12.63 -8.97 2.92
C ALA A 29 13.43 -9.13 1.62
N GLY A 30 14.06 -10.30 1.40
CA GLY A 30 14.87 -10.59 0.22
C GLY A 30 14.07 -10.57 -1.07
N GLU A 31 12.90 -11.24 -1.12
CA GLU A 31 12.05 -11.20 -2.31
C GLU A 31 11.57 -9.79 -2.66
N THR A 32 11.37 -8.93 -1.65
CA THR A 32 11.01 -7.54 -1.90
C THR A 32 12.18 -6.77 -2.51
N ALA A 33 13.38 -6.90 -1.95
CA ALA A 33 14.58 -6.20 -2.44
C ALA A 33 15.02 -6.66 -3.85
N GLU A 34 14.85 -7.95 -4.16
CA GLU A 34 15.32 -8.52 -5.43
C GLU A 34 14.27 -8.49 -6.56
N LEU A 35 12.99 -8.61 -6.21
CA LEU A 35 11.91 -8.85 -7.18
C LEU A 35 10.79 -7.82 -7.11
N ASP A 36 10.92 -6.76 -6.31
CA ASP A 36 9.87 -5.74 -6.06
C ASP A 36 8.53 -6.36 -5.62
N ARG A 37 8.56 -7.53 -4.97
CA ARG A 37 7.33 -8.16 -4.46
C ARG A 37 6.99 -7.64 -3.08
N PRO A 38 5.75 -7.14 -2.86
CA PRO A 38 5.38 -6.63 -1.55
C PRO A 38 5.33 -7.78 -0.54
N ASN A 39 5.99 -7.62 0.61
CA ASN A 39 5.92 -8.58 1.70
C ASN A 39 4.74 -8.29 2.64
N ALA A 40 4.31 -9.31 3.37
CA ALA A 40 3.17 -9.21 4.27
C ALA A 40 3.38 -8.24 5.44
N CYS A 41 4.62 -8.07 5.91
CA CYS A 41 4.92 -7.18 7.03
C CYS A 41 4.65 -5.73 6.65
N ASN A 42 5.20 -5.27 5.51
CA ASN A 42 5.03 -3.89 5.04
C ASN A 42 3.67 -3.63 4.38
N LEU A 43 2.88 -4.66 4.02
CA LEU A 43 1.46 -4.50 3.64
C LEU A 43 0.54 -4.29 4.86
N CYS A 44 1.03 -4.52 6.08
CA CYS A 44 0.33 -4.24 7.32
C CYS A 44 0.96 -3.05 8.07
N HIS A 45 2.28 -3.05 8.23
CA HIS A 45 3.08 -1.98 8.83
C HIS A 45 3.53 -1.01 7.73
N LEU A 46 2.58 -0.24 7.21
CA LEU A 46 2.76 0.63 6.06
C LEU A 46 3.73 1.80 6.31
N ASP A 47 3.90 2.18 7.56
CA ASP A 47 4.80 3.25 8.02
C ASP A 47 6.25 2.79 8.19
N LYS A 48 6.55 1.50 7.99
CA LYS A 48 7.88 0.94 8.22
C LYS A 48 8.68 0.76 6.93
N THR A 49 10.00 0.88 7.07
CA THR A 49 10.97 0.62 6.00
C THR A 49 11.11 -0.87 5.74
N LEU A 50 11.72 -1.24 4.62
CA LEU A 50 12.09 -2.64 4.36
C LEU A 50 13.19 -3.10 5.32
N ASP A 51 14.11 -2.20 5.70
CA ASP A 51 15.14 -2.43 6.70
C ASP A 51 14.56 -2.87 8.06
N TRP A 52 13.51 -2.17 8.53
CA TRP A 52 12.78 -2.58 9.73
C TRP A 52 12.25 -4.01 9.63
N THR A 53 11.70 -4.39 8.48
CA THR A 53 11.21 -5.76 8.27
C THR A 53 12.35 -6.77 8.31
N ALA A 54 13.48 -6.47 7.65
CA ALA A 54 14.65 -7.32 7.66
C ALA A 54 15.20 -7.55 9.08
N ASP A 55 15.30 -6.47 9.88
CA ASP A 55 15.71 -6.54 11.27
C ASP A 55 14.78 -7.41 12.13
N ARG A 56 13.45 -7.27 11.98
CA ARG A 56 12.50 -8.10 12.74
C ARG A 56 12.58 -9.58 12.35
N LEU A 57 12.77 -9.88 11.06
CA LEU A 57 12.90 -11.26 10.59
C LEU A 57 14.23 -11.89 11.04
N LEU A 58 15.31 -11.10 11.08
CA LEU A 58 16.59 -11.55 11.65
C LEU A 58 16.45 -11.84 13.16
N GLU A 59 15.86 -10.92 13.90
CA GLU A 59 15.67 -11.06 15.37
C GLU A 59 14.82 -12.28 15.73
N TRP A 60 13.73 -12.52 15.02
CA TRP A 60 12.76 -13.55 15.39
C TRP A 60 13.05 -14.92 14.80
N TYR A 61 13.68 -14.96 13.64
CA TYR A 61 13.83 -16.20 12.86
C TYR A 61 15.23 -16.46 12.34
N GLY A 62 16.18 -15.55 12.59
CA GLY A 62 17.54 -15.66 12.07
C GLY A 62 17.63 -15.50 10.54
N THR A 63 16.62 -14.91 9.91
CA THR A 63 16.61 -14.70 8.45
C THR A 63 17.70 -13.68 8.07
N PRO A 64 18.60 -13.98 7.12
CA PRO A 64 19.64 -13.05 6.71
C PRO A 64 19.08 -11.73 6.17
N VAL A 65 19.71 -10.61 6.55
CA VAL A 65 19.36 -9.29 6.02
C VAL A 65 19.85 -9.19 4.57
N PRO A 66 18.96 -8.86 3.61
CA PRO A 66 19.37 -8.67 2.22
C PRO A 66 20.16 -7.37 2.03
N VAL A 67 20.80 -7.23 0.87
CA VAL A 67 21.37 -5.94 0.46
C VAL A 67 20.24 -4.98 0.13
N LEU A 68 20.18 -3.85 0.85
CA LEU A 68 19.15 -2.83 0.68
C LEU A 68 19.74 -1.53 0.13
N SER A 69 18.99 -0.86 -0.71
CA SER A 69 19.28 0.50 -1.16
C SER A 69 19.08 1.53 -0.04
N ASP A 70 19.58 2.74 -0.23
CA ASP A 70 19.36 3.84 0.73
C ASP A 70 17.89 4.20 0.89
N ASP A 71 17.10 4.14 -0.18
CA ASP A 71 15.65 4.38 -0.13
C ASP A 71 14.95 3.32 0.72
N GLU A 72 15.26 2.05 0.54
CA GLU A 72 14.65 0.94 1.31
C GLU A 72 15.01 0.96 2.80
N ARG A 73 16.14 1.58 3.14
CA ARG A 73 16.55 1.77 4.54
C ARG A 73 15.86 2.94 5.22
N ARG A 74 15.46 3.98 4.47
CA ARG A 74 15.07 5.27 5.05
C ARG A 74 13.63 5.65 4.77
N VAL A 75 13.02 5.11 3.72
CA VAL A 75 11.65 5.42 3.31
C VAL A 75 10.75 4.23 3.61
N ALA A 76 9.55 4.50 4.07
CA ALA A 76 8.55 3.46 4.26
C ALA A 76 8.33 2.69 2.95
N ALA A 77 8.33 1.35 3.00
CA ALA A 77 8.21 0.53 1.81
C ALA A 77 6.91 0.83 1.03
N SER A 78 5.81 1.09 1.73
CA SER A 78 4.55 1.48 1.11
C SER A 78 4.64 2.77 0.30
N LEU A 79 5.46 3.74 0.72
CA LEU A 79 5.67 4.99 -0.03
C LEU A 79 6.48 4.74 -1.29
N LEU A 80 7.50 3.90 -1.24
CA LEU A 80 8.25 3.49 -2.43
C LEU A 80 7.31 2.81 -3.42
N TRP A 81 6.46 1.89 -2.95
CA TRP A 81 5.55 1.14 -3.82
C TRP A 81 4.46 2.01 -4.43
N ILE A 82 3.84 2.93 -3.68
CA ILE A 82 2.75 3.76 -4.22
C ILE A 82 3.27 4.87 -5.15
N LEU A 83 4.51 5.36 -4.94
CA LEU A 83 5.07 6.47 -5.72
C LEU A 83 5.93 6.01 -6.90
N LYS A 84 6.67 4.90 -6.77
CA LYS A 84 7.64 4.42 -7.76
C LYS A 84 7.29 3.06 -8.35
N GLY A 85 6.39 2.29 -7.72
CA GLY A 85 6.03 0.94 -8.13
C GLY A 85 5.28 0.90 -9.46
N ASP A 86 5.16 -0.29 -10.04
CA ASP A 86 4.29 -0.53 -11.18
C ASP A 86 2.79 -0.38 -10.79
N ALA A 87 1.89 -0.52 -11.74
CA ALA A 87 0.46 -0.36 -11.49
C ALA A 87 -0.09 -1.39 -10.48
N GLY A 88 0.46 -2.59 -10.47
CA GLY A 88 0.10 -3.65 -9.51
C GLY A 88 0.50 -3.28 -8.10
N LEU A 89 1.75 -2.88 -7.89
CA LEU A 89 2.27 -2.41 -6.59
C LEU A 89 1.48 -1.22 -6.06
N ARG A 90 1.20 -0.22 -6.92
CA ARG A 90 0.40 0.93 -6.52
C ARG A 90 -1.02 0.53 -6.10
N ALA A 91 -1.65 -0.38 -6.85
CA ALA A 91 -2.99 -0.87 -6.52
C ALA A 91 -3.00 -1.68 -5.21
N LEU A 92 -2.02 -2.57 -4.99
CA LEU A 92 -1.88 -3.35 -3.77
C LEU A 92 -1.64 -2.45 -2.55
N THR A 93 -0.78 -1.45 -2.69
CA THR A 93 -0.49 -0.49 -1.63
C THR A 93 -1.70 0.39 -1.31
N ALA A 94 -2.37 0.93 -2.32
CA ALA A 94 -3.61 1.67 -2.13
C ALA A 94 -4.68 0.84 -1.42
N GLN A 95 -4.81 -0.45 -1.76
CA GLN A 95 -5.71 -1.36 -1.06
C GLN A 95 -5.29 -1.59 0.39
N ALA A 96 -4.00 -1.75 0.65
CA ALA A 96 -3.48 -1.95 2.00
C ALA A 96 -3.77 -0.74 2.90
N MET A 97 -3.68 0.49 2.37
CA MET A 97 -4.05 1.72 3.08
C MET A 97 -5.55 1.77 3.45
N GLY A 98 -6.43 1.08 2.70
CA GLY A 98 -7.85 0.92 3.02
C GLY A 98 -8.16 -0.29 3.93
N TRP A 99 -7.16 -1.06 4.32
CA TRP A 99 -7.36 -2.28 5.09
C TRP A 99 -7.26 -2.04 6.60
N VAL A 100 -8.33 -2.34 7.34
CA VAL A 100 -8.44 -2.04 8.78
C VAL A 100 -7.22 -2.50 9.60
N PRO A 101 -6.70 -3.74 9.48
CA PRO A 101 -5.52 -4.13 10.23
C PRO A 101 -4.26 -3.30 9.94
N ALA A 102 -4.10 -2.79 8.71
CA ALA A 102 -2.98 -1.93 8.37
C ALA A 102 -3.17 -0.50 8.93
N GLN A 103 -4.40 0.00 8.91
CA GLN A 103 -4.76 1.27 9.54
C GLN A 103 -4.53 1.25 11.06
N GLU A 104 -4.91 0.16 11.72
CA GLU A 104 -4.65 -0.06 13.16
C GLU A 104 -3.15 -0.10 13.49
N ALA A 105 -2.35 -0.72 12.62
CA ALA A 105 -0.91 -0.89 12.83
C ALA A 105 -0.07 0.36 12.52
N SER A 106 -0.52 1.19 11.56
CA SER A 106 0.29 2.29 10.98
C SER A 106 -0.28 3.68 11.24
N GLY A 107 -1.52 3.77 11.78
CA GLY A 107 -2.26 5.03 11.81
C GLY A 107 -2.76 5.44 10.42
N THR A 108 -3.66 6.41 10.37
CA THR A 108 -4.34 6.80 9.11
C THR A 108 -4.04 8.22 8.63
N SER A 109 -3.59 9.09 9.52
CA SER A 109 -3.46 10.54 9.25
C SER A 109 -2.55 10.89 8.08
N TRP A 110 -1.53 10.09 7.81
CA TRP A 110 -0.54 10.30 6.76
C TRP A 110 -0.92 9.65 5.41
N MET A 111 -1.94 8.80 5.37
CA MET A 111 -2.31 8.03 4.16
C MET A 111 -3.06 8.88 3.12
N VAL A 112 -3.79 9.90 3.58
CA VAL A 112 -4.67 10.72 2.73
C VAL A 112 -3.95 11.36 1.54
N PRO A 113 -2.79 12.04 1.69
CA PRO A 113 -2.13 12.68 0.55
C PRO A 113 -1.72 11.67 -0.52
N HIS A 114 -1.24 10.50 -0.15
CA HIS A 114 -0.79 9.45 -1.08
C HIS A 114 -1.97 8.82 -1.84
N LEU A 115 -3.07 8.54 -1.16
CA LEU A 115 -4.30 8.08 -1.80
C LEU A 115 -4.94 9.18 -2.64
N GLY A 116 -4.86 10.44 -2.21
CA GLY A 116 -5.32 11.60 -2.96
C GLY A 116 -4.58 11.76 -4.29
N GLU A 117 -3.26 11.60 -4.29
CA GLU A 117 -2.44 11.60 -5.50
C GLU A 117 -2.80 10.42 -6.42
N ALA A 118 -3.03 9.24 -5.86
CA ALA A 118 -3.43 8.05 -6.61
C ALA A 118 -4.81 8.17 -7.29
N LEU A 119 -5.65 9.16 -6.94
CA LEU A 119 -6.85 9.49 -7.73
C LEU A 119 -6.52 10.02 -9.12
N GLY A 120 -5.33 10.57 -9.33
CA GLY A 120 -4.82 11.01 -10.63
C GLY A 120 -4.08 9.93 -11.42
N ASP A 121 -3.95 8.72 -10.91
CA ASP A 121 -3.16 7.66 -11.57
C ASP A 121 -3.66 7.40 -13.00
N ARG A 122 -2.72 7.04 -13.89
CA ARG A 122 -3.04 6.70 -15.29
C ARG A 122 -3.90 5.44 -15.43
N TYR A 123 -3.86 4.51 -14.46
CA TYR A 123 -4.59 3.25 -14.48
C TYR A 123 -5.89 3.34 -13.69
N ASP A 124 -7.00 3.04 -14.34
CA ASP A 124 -8.35 3.09 -13.78
C ASP A 124 -8.49 2.29 -12.48
N ALA A 125 -7.85 1.14 -12.44
CA ALA A 125 -7.91 0.26 -11.29
C ALA A 125 -7.22 0.84 -10.06
N VAL A 126 -6.08 1.53 -10.22
CA VAL A 126 -5.40 2.23 -9.12
C VAL A 126 -6.30 3.34 -8.59
N ARG A 127 -6.90 4.15 -9.49
CA ARG A 127 -7.84 5.21 -9.12
C ARG A 127 -9.05 4.69 -8.36
N PHE A 128 -9.66 3.61 -8.86
CA PHE A 128 -10.81 2.97 -8.21
C PHE A 128 -10.48 2.50 -6.79
N ILE A 129 -9.36 1.78 -6.64
CA ILE A 129 -8.92 1.24 -5.36
C ILE A 129 -8.56 2.38 -4.39
N ALA A 130 -7.85 3.42 -4.85
CA ALA A 130 -7.50 4.58 -4.05
C ALA A 130 -8.74 5.30 -3.51
N ALA A 131 -9.75 5.55 -4.37
CA ALA A 131 -11.00 6.17 -3.95
C ALA A 131 -11.76 5.32 -2.92
N ARG A 132 -11.80 4.00 -3.12
CA ARG A 132 -12.40 3.07 -2.15
C ARG A 132 -11.68 3.09 -0.81
N SER A 133 -10.35 3.13 -0.82
CA SER A 133 -9.53 3.18 0.38
C SER A 133 -9.65 4.53 1.10
N LEU A 134 -9.69 5.64 0.37
CA LEU A 134 -9.99 6.96 0.95
C LEU A 134 -11.33 6.97 1.71
N ARG A 135 -12.38 6.37 1.14
CA ARG A 135 -13.69 6.30 1.80
C ARG A 135 -13.67 5.53 3.12
N SER A 136 -12.67 4.69 3.36
CA SER A 136 -12.49 3.99 4.65
C SER A 136 -11.76 4.84 5.70
N LEU A 137 -11.19 5.98 5.30
CA LEU A 137 -10.49 6.86 6.22
C LEU A 137 -11.42 7.87 6.89
N PRO A 138 -11.13 8.29 8.13
CA PRO A 138 -11.92 9.31 8.83
C PRO A 138 -12.06 10.58 8.01
N GLY A 139 -13.30 11.08 7.89
CA GLY A 139 -13.60 12.33 7.16
C GLY A 139 -13.85 12.17 5.66
N TYR A 140 -13.63 11.00 5.06
CA TYR A 140 -13.73 10.79 3.61
C TYR A 140 -14.82 9.82 3.18
N ALA A 141 -15.68 9.34 4.07
CA ALA A 141 -16.72 8.35 3.77
C ALA A 141 -17.70 8.80 2.66
N SER A 142 -17.95 10.11 2.56
CA SER A 142 -18.85 10.71 1.56
C SER A 142 -18.12 11.16 0.28
N LEU A 143 -16.87 10.76 0.05
CA LEU A 143 -16.13 11.16 -1.13
C LEU A 143 -16.84 10.69 -2.41
N GLU A 144 -17.35 11.64 -3.19
CA GLU A 144 -17.83 11.42 -4.54
C GLU A 144 -16.66 11.48 -5.51
N TYR A 145 -16.46 10.41 -6.27
CA TYR A 145 -15.40 10.31 -7.24
C TYR A 145 -15.76 9.25 -8.29
N ASP A 146 -15.71 9.67 -9.55
CA ASP A 146 -15.80 8.79 -10.71
C ASP A 146 -14.40 8.54 -11.26
N PHE A 147 -13.93 7.30 -11.15
CA PHE A 147 -12.58 6.89 -11.55
C PHE A 147 -12.38 6.83 -13.07
N VAL A 148 -13.47 6.87 -13.86
CA VAL A 148 -13.45 6.92 -15.33
C VAL A 148 -13.76 8.30 -15.90
N ALA A 149 -14.07 9.28 -15.04
CA ALA A 149 -14.30 10.66 -15.46
C ALA A 149 -13.12 11.26 -16.22
N PRO A 150 -13.33 12.33 -17.02
CA PRO A 150 -12.24 13.08 -17.66
C PRO A 150 -11.16 13.52 -16.67
N GLU A 151 -9.91 13.57 -17.13
CA GLU A 151 -8.76 13.93 -16.30
C GLU A 151 -8.93 15.23 -15.50
N PRO A 152 -9.47 16.34 -16.04
CA PRO A 152 -9.65 17.57 -15.27
C PRO A 152 -10.56 17.40 -14.04
N GLU A 153 -11.60 16.59 -14.15
CA GLU A 153 -12.53 16.31 -13.04
C GLU A 153 -11.85 15.48 -11.95
N ARG A 154 -11.06 14.47 -12.36
CA ARG A 154 -10.29 13.64 -11.45
C ARG A 154 -9.23 14.45 -10.69
N VAL A 155 -8.48 15.29 -11.41
CA VAL A 155 -7.47 16.19 -10.82
C VAL A 155 -8.12 17.17 -9.85
N ASN A 156 -9.26 17.78 -10.19
CA ASN A 156 -9.98 18.67 -9.29
C ASN A 156 -10.40 17.96 -7.98
N THR A 157 -10.82 16.70 -8.08
CA THR A 157 -11.15 15.92 -6.88
C THR A 157 -9.92 15.60 -6.04
N ALA A 158 -8.81 15.21 -6.65
CA ALA A 158 -7.53 14.99 -5.97
C ALA A 158 -7.06 16.26 -5.22
N VAL A 159 -7.10 17.41 -5.88
CA VAL A 159 -6.74 18.70 -5.26
C VAL A 159 -7.66 19.02 -4.09
N ARG A 160 -8.96 18.77 -4.20
CA ARG A 160 -9.91 18.99 -3.10
C ARG A 160 -9.58 18.10 -1.90
N VAL A 161 -9.30 16.80 -2.12
CA VAL A 161 -8.88 15.86 -1.07
C VAL A 161 -7.61 16.36 -0.36
N LEU A 162 -6.60 16.79 -1.11
CA LEU A 162 -5.35 17.30 -0.56
C LEU A 162 -5.54 18.60 0.26
N ARG A 163 -6.46 19.46 -0.15
CA ARG A 163 -6.77 20.70 0.57
C ARG A 163 -7.52 20.47 1.88
N THR A 164 -8.32 19.43 1.96
CA THR A 164 -9.09 19.07 3.17
C THR A 164 -8.27 18.26 4.18
N TRP A 165 -7.12 17.74 3.74
CA TRP A 165 -6.18 17.05 4.61
C TRP A 165 -5.30 18.06 5.35
N ARG A 166 -5.76 18.67 6.42
CA ARG A 166 -4.97 19.58 7.26
C ARG A 166 -5.34 19.42 8.75
#